data_b74edd99c726e1255e12a1b9830abc52
#
_entry.id   b74edd99c726e1255e12a1b9830abc52
#
_cell.length_a   1.000
_cell.length_b   1.000
_cell.length_c   1.000
_cell.angle_alpha   90.00
_cell.angle_beta   90.00
_cell.angle_gamma   90.00
#
_symmetry.space_group_name_H-M   'P 1'
#
loop_
_entity.id
_entity.type
_entity.pdbx_description
1 polymer ?
#
loop_
_entity_poly.entity_id
_entity_poly.type
_entity_poly.pdbx_seq_one_letter_code
_entity_poly.pdbx_strand_id
1 'polypeptide(L)'
;MKSYLFLALLFTIGVASAQKNYYQQIEQSKKVIDSIVKTEKKALSIELKTLDEQFADKKISEEQLQTLKKEATNQSKIRIADKTKEETDKLSELVRQQLLSHDTEPIPPTSSYEPCIIKRIDSWLSATSDSLSKPQRTTSYPVYSLGFHNLKQGNHFSNNYFRTNYSNSLEIGFLMNTRLLKNNNLLHLTYGTSLLVNTLRMKGNTYYVIDDNITKIMPYPKEVTLSKFKTHYMIVPLNLEFDFTKPVEKKGKTYYPFAESFRFGVGGYIGVLWTAKQKIKYNEQGGKVKDVAFKNFNVNELIYGVSAHIGYKSCLLYARYNLVPLFKSNPINEYPYSIGIRFEVF
;
A
#
# COMPACT_ATOMS: atom_id res chain seq x y z
N MET A 1 2.23 27.61 -40.82
CA MET A 1 2.16 27.34 -39.36
C MET A 1 0.89 26.62 -38.89
N LYS A 2 -0.28 26.88 -39.45
CA LYS A 2 -1.56 26.21 -39.03
C LYS A 2 -1.65 24.70 -39.42
N SER A 3 -0.99 24.26 -40.49
CA SER A 3 -1.01 22.85 -40.92
C SER A 3 -0.22 21.91 -40.01
N TYR A 4 0.88 22.35 -39.44
CA TYR A 4 1.71 21.52 -38.55
C TYR A 4 1.09 21.32 -37.15
N LEU A 5 0.29 22.29 -36.69
CA LEU A 5 -0.45 22.18 -35.44
C LEU A 5 -1.57 21.12 -35.54
N PHE A 6 -2.21 21.05 -36.73
CA PHE A 6 -3.27 20.06 -36.99
C PHE A 6 -2.73 18.64 -37.13
N LEU A 7 -1.52 18.47 -37.72
CA LEU A 7 -0.83 17.18 -37.79
C LEU A 7 -0.35 16.71 -36.43
N ALA A 8 0.17 17.61 -35.60
CA ALA A 8 0.57 17.29 -34.23
C ALA A 8 -0.63 16.91 -33.36
N LEU A 9 -1.77 17.56 -33.53
CA LEU A 9 -3.00 17.24 -32.81
C LEU A 9 -3.56 15.87 -33.21
N LEU A 10 -3.53 15.51 -34.51
CA LEU A 10 -3.93 14.19 -35.01
C LEU A 10 -3.00 13.08 -34.49
N PHE A 11 -1.69 13.36 -34.37
CA PHE A 11 -0.72 12.39 -33.84
C PHE A 11 -0.95 12.13 -32.35
N THR A 12 -1.25 13.17 -31.56
CA THR A 12 -1.55 13.02 -30.13
C THR A 12 -2.86 12.28 -29.87
N ILE A 13 -3.88 12.47 -30.71
CA ILE A 13 -5.15 11.75 -30.62
C ILE A 13 -4.98 10.27 -31.01
N GLY A 14 -4.17 9.99 -32.04
CA GLY A 14 -3.83 8.62 -32.45
C GLY A 14 -3.11 7.81 -31.38
N VAL A 15 -2.12 8.40 -30.73
CA VAL A 15 -1.37 7.77 -29.64
C VAL A 15 -2.24 7.53 -28.40
N ALA A 16 -3.08 8.50 -28.03
CA ALA A 16 -4.02 8.36 -26.92
C ALA A 16 -5.07 7.27 -27.16
N SER A 17 -5.54 7.11 -28.40
CA SER A 17 -6.51 6.08 -28.78
C SER A 17 -5.89 4.68 -28.82
N ALA A 18 -4.66 4.54 -29.33
CA ALA A 18 -3.91 3.28 -29.33
C ALA A 18 -3.60 2.81 -27.91
N GLN A 19 -3.18 3.73 -27.03
CA GLN A 19 -2.89 3.44 -25.62
C GLN A 19 -4.15 3.03 -24.85
N LYS A 20 -5.29 3.67 -25.12
CA LYS A 20 -6.59 3.31 -24.53
C LYS A 20 -7.04 1.90 -24.95
N ASN A 21 -6.85 1.54 -26.23
CA ASN A 21 -7.19 0.20 -26.74
C ASN A 21 -6.32 -0.89 -26.11
N TYR A 22 -5.01 -0.65 -25.94
CA TYR A 22 -4.09 -1.55 -25.27
C TYR A 22 -4.50 -1.85 -23.81
N TYR A 23 -4.79 -0.82 -23.02
CA TYR A 23 -5.25 -1.01 -21.64
C TYR A 23 -6.61 -1.73 -21.58
N GLN A 24 -7.51 -1.48 -22.50
CA GLN A 24 -8.80 -2.18 -22.57
C GLN A 24 -8.65 -3.67 -22.86
N GLN A 25 -7.73 -4.06 -23.75
CA GLN A 25 -7.46 -5.46 -24.06
C GLN A 25 -6.85 -6.20 -22.87
N ILE A 26 -5.89 -5.59 -22.18
CA ILE A 26 -5.33 -6.16 -20.94
C ILE A 26 -6.41 -6.35 -19.87
N GLU A 27 -7.25 -5.35 -19.65
CA GLU A 27 -8.34 -5.41 -18.68
C GLU A 27 -9.37 -6.51 -19.02
N GLN A 28 -9.63 -6.72 -20.31
CA GLN A 28 -10.55 -7.75 -20.79
C GLN A 28 -9.96 -9.17 -20.58
N SER A 29 -8.72 -9.41 -20.99
CA SER A 29 -8.04 -10.70 -20.75
C SER A 29 -7.93 -11.00 -19.25
N LYS A 30 -7.63 -9.99 -18.43
CA LYS A 30 -7.61 -10.13 -16.97
C LYS A 30 -8.96 -10.58 -16.42
N LYS A 31 -10.07 -9.97 -16.86
CA LYS A 31 -11.43 -10.36 -16.42
C LYS A 31 -11.77 -11.79 -16.81
N VAL A 32 -11.35 -12.23 -18.00
CA VAL A 32 -11.54 -13.62 -18.44
C VAL A 32 -10.77 -14.58 -17.56
N ILE A 33 -9.48 -14.33 -17.30
CA ILE A 33 -8.65 -15.14 -16.41
C ILE A 33 -9.24 -15.19 -14.99
N ASP A 34 -9.63 -14.06 -14.42
CA ASP A 34 -10.23 -13.99 -13.09
C ASP A 34 -11.54 -14.80 -13.01
N SER A 35 -12.35 -14.77 -14.07
CA SER A 35 -13.59 -15.55 -14.16
C SER A 35 -13.32 -17.06 -14.20
N ILE A 36 -12.34 -17.51 -15.00
CA ILE A 36 -11.93 -18.91 -15.08
C ILE A 36 -11.43 -19.39 -13.72
N VAL A 37 -10.52 -18.64 -13.10
CA VAL A 37 -9.96 -18.96 -11.79
C VAL A 37 -11.06 -19.04 -10.72
N LYS A 38 -12.02 -18.11 -10.73
CA LYS A 38 -13.14 -18.09 -9.77
C LYS A 38 -14.04 -19.32 -9.95
N THR A 39 -14.30 -19.73 -11.16
CA THR A 39 -15.15 -20.90 -11.49
C THR A 39 -14.49 -22.20 -11.04
N GLU A 40 -13.21 -22.38 -11.36
CA GLU A 40 -12.45 -23.58 -10.96
C GLU A 40 -12.26 -23.67 -9.44
N LYS A 41 -12.07 -22.52 -8.77
CA LYS A 41 -12.05 -22.45 -7.30
C LYS A 41 -13.33 -22.95 -6.68
N LYS A 42 -14.48 -22.54 -7.23
CA LYS A 42 -15.78 -22.96 -6.73
C LYS A 42 -15.98 -24.47 -6.93
N ALA A 43 -15.56 -24.99 -8.09
CA ALA A 43 -15.61 -26.43 -8.38
C ALA A 43 -14.72 -27.24 -7.41
N LEU A 44 -13.47 -26.80 -7.20
CA LEU A 44 -12.56 -27.43 -6.23
C LEU A 44 -13.11 -27.41 -4.81
N SER A 45 -13.71 -26.29 -4.39
CA SER A 45 -14.31 -26.17 -3.05
C SER A 45 -15.45 -27.17 -2.83
N ILE A 46 -16.25 -27.44 -3.86
CA ILE A 46 -17.34 -28.45 -3.80
C ILE A 46 -16.74 -29.85 -3.74
N GLU A 47 -15.73 -30.15 -4.57
CA GLU A 47 -15.05 -31.45 -4.60
C GLU A 47 -14.36 -31.76 -3.27
N LEU A 48 -13.70 -30.79 -2.65
CA LEU A 48 -13.08 -30.94 -1.33
C LEU A 48 -14.13 -31.18 -0.22
N LYS A 49 -15.29 -30.52 -0.30
CA LYS A 49 -16.39 -30.74 0.64
C LYS A 49 -16.95 -32.16 0.55
N THR A 50 -17.16 -32.66 -0.66
CA THR A 50 -17.63 -34.05 -0.87
C THR A 50 -16.64 -35.09 -0.34
N LEU A 51 -15.35 -34.85 -0.45
CA LEU A 51 -14.32 -35.72 0.15
C LEU A 51 -14.35 -35.67 1.69
N ASP A 52 -14.58 -34.49 2.28
CA ASP A 52 -14.73 -34.37 3.74
C ASP A 52 -16.00 -35.07 4.26
N GLU A 53 -17.10 -35.03 3.50
CA GLU A 53 -18.33 -35.75 3.80
C GLU A 53 -18.13 -37.28 3.73
N GLN A 54 -17.45 -37.79 2.69
CA GLN A 54 -17.09 -39.19 2.56
C GLN A 54 -16.21 -39.71 3.71
N PHE A 55 -15.31 -38.86 4.20
CA PHE A 55 -14.49 -39.16 5.37
C PHE A 55 -15.34 -39.19 6.66
N ALA A 56 -16.26 -38.23 6.84
CA ALA A 56 -17.18 -38.20 7.97
C ALA A 56 -18.06 -39.44 8.01
N ASP A 57 -18.49 -39.93 6.83
CA ASP A 57 -19.27 -41.17 6.67
C ASP A 57 -18.39 -42.44 6.82
N LYS A 58 -17.13 -42.34 7.16
CA LYS A 58 -16.14 -43.45 7.27
C LYS A 58 -15.99 -44.30 6.00
N LYS A 59 -16.27 -43.75 4.83
CA LYS A 59 -16.14 -44.42 3.53
C LYS A 59 -14.67 -44.45 3.02
N ILE A 60 -13.83 -43.53 3.50
CA ILE A 60 -12.41 -43.40 3.15
C ILE A 60 -11.55 -43.26 4.41
N SER A 61 -10.31 -43.73 4.36
CA SER A 61 -9.31 -43.55 5.43
C SER A 61 -8.70 -42.14 5.40
N GLU A 62 -8.03 -41.74 6.46
CA GLU A 62 -7.35 -40.45 6.55
C GLU A 62 -6.22 -40.30 5.51
N GLU A 63 -5.46 -41.36 5.23
CA GLU A 63 -4.43 -41.39 4.18
C GLU A 63 -5.04 -41.24 2.78
N GLN A 64 -6.16 -41.92 2.52
CA GLN A 64 -6.89 -41.80 1.26
C GLN A 64 -7.46 -40.40 1.08
N LEU A 65 -8.02 -39.79 2.12
CA LEU A 65 -8.50 -38.41 2.07
C LEU A 65 -7.39 -37.42 1.70
N GLN A 66 -6.20 -37.52 2.30
CA GLN A 66 -5.07 -36.65 1.99
C GLN A 66 -4.59 -36.82 0.54
N THR A 67 -4.54 -38.05 0.08
CA THR A 67 -4.14 -38.36 -1.30
C THR A 67 -5.13 -37.79 -2.31
N LEU A 68 -6.43 -38.04 -2.12
CA LEU A 68 -7.49 -37.53 -3.00
C LEU A 68 -7.57 -36.00 -3.00
N LYS A 69 -7.40 -35.36 -1.86
CA LYS A 69 -7.34 -33.87 -1.81
C LYS A 69 -6.16 -33.31 -2.58
N LYS A 70 -5.00 -33.94 -2.49
CA LYS A 70 -3.80 -33.56 -3.25
C LYS A 70 -4.00 -33.74 -4.76
N GLU A 71 -4.65 -34.83 -5.13
CA GLU A 71 -4.95 -35.13 -6.53
C GLU A 71 -5.98 -34.16 -7.11
N ALA A 72 -7.09 -33.90 -6.43
CA ALA A 72 -8.10 -32.91 -6.82
C ALA A 72 -7.48 -31.51 -6.99
N THR A 73 -6.58 -31.12 -6.07
CA THR A 73 -5.87 -29.85 -6.15
C THR A 73 -4.95 -29.79 -7.38
N ASN A 74 -4.21 -30.86 -7.67
CA ASN A 74 -3.34 -30.93 -8.86
C ASN A 74 -4.13 -30.88 -10.15
N GLN A 75 -5.22 -31.62 -10.23
CA GLN A 75 -6.10 -31.59 -11.42
C GLN A 75 -6.73 -30.21 -11.63
N SER A 76 -7.14 -29.53 -10.57
CA SER A 76 -7.64 -28.15 -10.66
C SER A 76 -6.58 -27.19 -11.17
N LYS A 77 -5.30 -27.34 -10.76
CA LYS A 77 -4.17 -26.54 -11.30
C LYS A 77 -4.01 -26.73 -12.80
N ILE A 78 -4.02 -27.97 -13.27
CA ILE A 78 -3.88 -28.28 -14.69
C ILE A 78 -5.04 -27.67 -15.48
N ARG A 79 -6.28 -27.84 -15.02
CA ARG A 79 -7.46 -27.23 -15.67
C ARG A 79 -7.39 -25.71 -15.75
N ILE A 80 -6.92 -25.04 -14.70
CA ILE A 80 -6.73 -23.58 -14.70
C ILE A 80 -5.64 -23.19 -15.71
N ALA A 81 -4.49 -23.86 -15.69
CA ALA A 81 -3.39 -23.58 -16.60
C ALA A 81 -3.80 -23.74 -18.07
N ASP A 82 -4.48 -24.83 -18.41
CA ASP A 82 -4.95 -25.10 -19.78
C ASP A 82 -5.99 -24.06 -20.24
N LYS A 83 -6.97 -23.75 -19.40
CA LYS A 83 -8.04 -22.78 -19.73
C LYS A 83 -7.55 -21.33 -19.79
N THR A 84 -6.47 -20.98 -19.08
CA THR A 84 -5.92 -19.61 -19.10
C THR A 84 -4.80 -19.42 -20.10
N LYS A 85 -4.29 -20.50 -20.70
CA LYS A 85 -3.14 -20.48 -21.61
C LYS A 85 -3.31 -19.48 -22.76
N GLU A 86 -4.42 -19.54 -23.47
CA GLU A 86 -4.69 -18.65 -24.62
C GLU A 86 -4.68 -17.17 -24.23
N GLU A 87 -5.32 -16.82 -23.10
CA GLU A 87 -5.35 -15.42 -22.62
C GLU A 87 -4.00 -14.97 -22.09
N THR A 88 -3.22 -15.88 -21.51
CA THR A 88 -1.85 -15.59 -21.06
C THR A 88 -0.92 -15.36 -22.24
N ASP A 89 -1.05 -16.14 -23.31
CA ASP A 89 -0.28 -15.97 -24.54
C ASP A 89 -0.63 -14.65 -25.24
N LYS A 90 -1.91 -14.28 -25.30
CA LYS A 90 -2.37 -12.95 -25.77
C LYS A 90 -1.76 -11.80 -24.96
N LEU A 91 -1.77 -11.92 -23.64
CA LEU A 91 -1.16 -10.90 -22.77
C LEU A 91 0.35 -10.78 -23.00
N SER A 92 1.04 -11.91 -23.17
CA SER A 92 2.48 -11.93 -23.43
C SER A 92 2.81 -11.24 -24.75
N GLU A 93 2.03 -11.48 -25.79
CA GLU A 93 2.23 -10.84 -27.09
C GLU A 93 1.90 -9.33 -27.07
N LEU A 94 0.86 -8.92 -26.37
CA LEU A 94 0.53 -7.50 -26.16
C LEU A 94 1.67 -6.75 -25.45
N VAL A 95 2.24 -7.34 -24.40
CA VAL A 95 3.39 -6.77 -23.67
C VAL A 95 4.62 -6.71 -24.57
N ARG A 96 4.89 -7.76 -25.35
CA ARG A 96 6.01 -7.81 -26.30
C ARG A 96 5.89 -6.71 -27.37
N GLN A 97 4.71 -6.54 -27.95
CA GLN A 97 4.46 -5.49 -28.95
C GLN A 97 4.67 -4.09 -28.37
N GLN A 98 4.26 -3.85 -27.12
CA GLN A 98 4.48 -2.59 -26.43
C GLN A 98 5.96 -2.32 -26.15
N LEU A 99 6.74 -3.35 -25.80
CA LEU A 99 8.19 -3.22 -25.58
C LEU A 99 8.95 -2.96 -26.89
N LEU A 100 8.52 -3.57 -27.99
CA LEU A 100 9.15 -3.37 -29.30
C LEU A 100 8.79 -2.02 -29.96
N SER A 101 7.72 -1.36 -29.49
CA SER A 101 7.33 -0.02 -29.97
C SER A 101 8.12 1.13 -29.31
N HIS A 102 8.91 0.85 -28.27
CA HIS A 102 9.89 1.76 -27.71
C HIS A 102 11.30 1.29 -28.10
N ASP A 103 12.00 2.07 -28.91
CA ASP A 103 13.39 1.84 -29.31
C ASP A 103 14.31 1.72 -28.08
N THR A 104 14.46 0.52 -27.58
CA THR A 104 15.50 0.11 -26.62
C THR A 104 16.03 -1.24 -27.02
N GLU A 105 17.35 -1.40 -26.94
CA GLU A 105 18.16 -2.55 -27.41
C GLU A 105 17.53 -3.95 -27.15
N PRO A 106 17.80 -4.94 -28.03
CA PRO A 106 17.20 -6.27 -27.92
C PRO A 106 17.66 -6.98 -26.66
N ILE A 107 16.71 -7.29 -25.78
CA ILE A 107 16.94 -8.16 -24.62
C ILE A 107 17.20 -9.59 -25.16
N PRO A 108 18.31 -10.25 -24.78
CA PRO A 108 18.60 -11.59 -25.21
C PRO A 108 17.50 -12.58 -24.75
N PRO A 109 17.21 -13.64 -25.54
CA PRO A 109 16.19 -14.63 -25.18
C PRO A 109 16.70 -15.44 -23.99
N THR A 110 16.29 -15.06 -22.78
CA THR A 110 16.49 -15.87 -21.59
C THR A 110 15.39 -16.92 -21.50
N SER A 111 15.82 -18.17 -21.62
CA SER A 111 15.07 -19.37 -21.34
C SER A 111 14.35 -19.31 -19.99
N SER A 112 13.12 -19.84 -19.96
CA SER A 112 12.29 -20.08 -18.77
C SER A 112 11.74 -18.84 -18.05
N TYR A 113 10.89 -18.06 -18.71
CA TYR A 113 9.87 -17.29 -18.02
C TYR A 113 8.70 -18.23 -17.68
N GLU A 114 8.74 -18.85 -16.51
CA GLU A 114 7.47 -19.27 -15.90
C GLU A 114 6.65 -18.00 -15.64
N PRO A 115 5.42 -17.88 -16.19
CA PRO A 115 4.64 -16.68 -16.01
C PRO A 115 4.44 -16.43 -14.51
N CYS A 116 4.69 -15.21 -14.08
CA CYS A 116 4.53 -14.77 -12.68
C CYS A 116 3.13 -15.10 -12.11
N ILE A 117 2.13 -15.28 -12.98
CA ILE A 117 0.78 -15.75 -12.68
C ILE A 117 0.78 -17.20 -12.18
N ILE A 118 1.57 -18.11 -12.77
CA ILE A 118 1.64 -19.53 -12.36
C ILE A 118 2.27 -19.63 -10.96
N LYS A 119 3.38 -18.89 -10.70
CA LYS A 119 3.96 -18.82 -9.34
C LYS A 119 2.99 -18.24 -8.32
N ARG A 120 2.15 -17.29 -8.72
CA ARG A 120 1.15 -16.68 -7.85
C ARG A 120 -0.05 -17.60 -7.61
N ILE A 121 -0.43 -18.41 -8.61
CA ILE A 121 -1.43 -19.48 -8.48
C ILE A 121 -0.86 -20.61 -7.62
N ASP A 122 0.38 -21.02 -7.82
CA ASP A 122 1.04 -22.04 -7.02
C ASP A 122 1.24 -21.63 -5.57
N SER A 123 1.66 -20.40 -5.31
CA SER A 123 1.76 -19.88 -3.94
C SER A 123 0.40 -19.78 -3.25
N TRP A 124 -0.67 -19.53 -4.02
CA TRP A 124 -2.01 -19.44 -3.49
C TRP A 124 -2.65 -20.83 -3.26
N LEU A 125 -2.46 -21.79 -4.19
CA LEU A 125 -2.95 -23.16 -4.05
C LEU A 125 -2.16 -23.94 -2.97
N SER A 126 -0.86 -23.70 -2.84
CA SER A 126 -0.07 -24.23 -1.74
C SER A 126 -0.45 -23.57 -0.41
N ALA A 127 -0.77 -22.29 -0.39
CA ALA A 127 -1.29 -21.62 0.80
C ALA A 127 -2.65 -22.18 1.27
N THR A 128 -3.51 -22.66 0.36
CA THR A 128 -4.78 -23.30 0.75
C THR A 128 -4.62 -24.74 1.25
N SER A 129 -3.57 -25.45 0.83
CA SER A 129 -3.30 -26.82 1.32
C SER A 129 -2.40 -26.84 2.56
N ASP A 130 -1.44 -25.88 2.67
CA ASP A 130 -0.45 -25.82 3.75
C ASP A 130 -0.79 -24.84 4.87
N SER A 131 -1.83 -24.01 4.72
CA SER A 131 -2.23 -23.05 5.76
C SER A 131 -2.71 -23.71 7.07
N LEU A 132 -2.83 -25.01 7.09
CA LEU A 132 -3.15 -25.81 8.27
C LEU A 132 -1.93 -26.50 8.94
N SER A 133 -0.72 -26.38 8.37
CA SER A 133 0.39 -27.26 8.77
C SER A 133 1.44 -26.66 9.71
N LYS A 134 1.60 -25.33 9.81
CA LYS A 134 2.55 -24.72 10.79
C LYS A 134 2.03 -23.40 11.34
N PRO A 135 2.05 -23.20 12.67
CA PRO A 135 1.74 -21.91 13.26
C PRO A 135 2.82 -20.89 12.87
N GLN A 136 2.50 -19.98 11.95
CA GLN A 136 3.42 -18.91 11.56
C GLN A 136 3.58 -17.93 12.74
N ARG A 137 4.84 -17.68 13.14
CA ARG A 137 5.17 -16.70 14.19
C ARG A 137 5.20 -15.28 13.65
N THR A 138 5.48 -15.13 12.37
CA THR A 138 5.59 -13.84 11.71
C THR A 138 4.61 -13.78 10.55
N THR A 139 3.78 -12.75 10.52
CA THR A 139 2.83 -12.43 9.44
C THR A 139 3.22 -11.11 8.82
N SER A 140 3.15 -11.00 7.50
CA SER A 140 3.45 -9.77 6.76
C SER A 140 2.19 -9.27 6.06
N TYR A 141 1.99 -7.94 6.05
CA TYR A 141 0.78 -7.34 5.52
C TYR A 141 1.00 -5.89 5.06
N PRO A 142 0.21 -5.41 4.08
CA PRO A 142 0.19 -4.01 3.72
C PRO A 142 -0.56 -3.17 4.76
N VAL A 143 -0.09 -1.94 4.96
CA VAL A 143 -0.70 -0.95 5.83
C VAL A 143 -1.04 0.31 5.05
N TYR A 144 -2.21 0.86 5.35
CA TYR A 144 -2.70 2.13 4.85
C TYR A 144 -3.18 2.97 6.02
N SER A 145 -2.74 4.22 6.13
CA SER A 145 -3.30 5.12 7.12
C SER A 145 -3.62 6.49 6.53
N LEU A 146 -4.71 7.07 7.00
CA LEU A 146 -5.17 8.39 6.63
C LEU A 146 -5.56 9.13 7.90
N GLY A 147 -5.06 10.35 8.06
CA GLY A 147 -5.38 11.16 9.24
C GLY A 147 -5.21 12.64 9.02
N PHE A 148 -5.58 13.38 10.04
CA PHE A 148 -5.30 14.80 10.15
C PHE A 148 -3.84 15.01 10.54
N HIS A 149 -3.24 16.04 9.99
CA HIS A 149 -1.85 16.42 10.24
C HIS A 149 -1.77 17.90 10.61
N ASN A 150 -1.01 18.22 11.65
CA ASN A 150 -0.79 19.61 12.06
C ASN A 150 0.56 19.75 12.78
N LEU A 151 0.89 20.96 13.17
CA LEU A 151 2.11 21.29 13.91
C LEU A 151 1.75 21.77 15.32
N LYS A 152 2.44 21.25 16.32
CA LYS A 152 2.40 21.73 17.71
C LYS A 152 3.48 22.78 17.89
N GLN A 153 3.10 23.94 18.40
CA GLN A 153 4.00 25.06 18.72
C GLN A 153 3.87 25.40 20.21
N GLY A 154 4.92 25.23 20.98
CA GLY A 154 4.86 25.39 22.45
C GLY A 154 3.78 24.48 23.05
N ASN A 155 2.84 25.05 23.81
CA ASN A 155 1.71 24.32 24.40
C ASN A 155 0.47 24.24 23.50
N HIS A 156 0.49 24.84 22.30
CA HIS A 156 -0.66 24.88 21.41
C HIS A 156 -0.60 23.78 20.37
N PHE A 157 -1.62 22.91 20.33
CA PHE A 157 -1.80 21.83 19.34
C PHE A 157 -2.42 22.30 18.02
N SER A 158 -2.75 23.57 17.88
CA SER A 158 -3.24 24.12 16.62
C SER A 158 -2.47 25.36 16.27
N ASN A 159 -1.98 25.40 15.06
CA ASN A 159 -1.33 26.58 14.50
C ASN A 159 -2.35 27.35 13.67
N ASN A 160 -2.49 28.66 13.90
CA ASN A 160 -3.43 29.51 13.18
C ASN A 160 -3.14 29.64 11.68
N TYR A 161 -1.95 29.22 11.23
CA TYR A 161 -1.53 29.29 9.83
C TYR A 161 -2.02 28.13 8.96
N PHE A 162 -2.56 27.03 9.54
CA PHE A 162 -2.98 25.86 8.77
C PHE A 162 -4.47 25.55 8.90
N ARG A 163 -5.05 25.04 7.81
CA ARG A 163 -6.42 24.52 7.79
C ARG A 163 -6.42 23.07 8.24
N THR A 164 -6.81 22.79 9.46
CA THR A 164 -6.79 21.44 10.06
C THR A 164 -7.56 20.41 9.21
N ASN A 165 -8.75 20.75 8.72
CA ASN A 165 -9.59 19.84 7.92
C ASN A 165 -9.01 19.48 6.54
N TYR A 166 -8.00 20.21 6.07
CA TYR A 166 -7.39 19.99 4.74
C TYR A 166 -5.91 19.65 4.82
N SER A 167 -5.37 19.58 6.03
CA SER A 167 -4.01 19.13 6.31
C SER A 167 -4.09 17.67 6.71
N ASN A 168 -3.40 16.81 5.95
CA ASN A 168 -3.53 15.35 6.09
C ASN A 168 -2.18 14.64 6.14
N SER A 169 -2.20 13.48 6.76
CA SER A 169 -1.13 12.50 6.76
C SER A 169 -1.62 11.23 6.07
N LEU A 170 -0.86 10.74 5.10
CA LEU A 170 -1.10 9.49 4.40
C LEU A 170 0.12 8.59 4.62
N GLU A 171 -0.10 7.33 4.99
CA GLU A 171 0.94 6.32 5.03
C GLU A 171 0.53 5.12 4.18
N ILE A 172 1.50 4.62 3.42
CA ILE A 172 1.38 3.37 2.68
C ILE A 172 2.66 2.59 2.94
N GLY A 173 2.52 1.35 3.38
CA GLY A 173 3.70 0.56 3.71
C GLY A 173 3.43 -0.93 3.77
N PHE A 174 4.48 -1.63 4.16
CA PHE A 174 4.47 -3.07 4.37
C PHE A 174 5.07 -3.38 5.72
N LEU A 175 4.31 -4.05 6.56
CA LEU A 175 4.70 -4.39 7.92
C LEU A 175 4.79 -5.90 8.11
N MET A 176 5.60 -6.26 9.07
CA MET A 176 5.71 -7.61 9.62
C MET A 176 5.32 -7.57 11.09
N ASN A 177 4.53 -8.52 11.51
CA ASN A 177 4.17 -8.74 12.90
C ASN A 177 4.72 -10.09 13.36
N THR A 178 5.53 -10.08 14.40
CA THR A 178 6.14 -11.27 14.96
C THR A 178 5.64 -11.49 16.39
N ARG A 179 5.01 -12.63 16.63
CA ARG A 179 4.59 -13.04 17.96
C ARG A 179 5.80 -13.35 18.82
N LEU A 180 5.95 -12.66 19.95
CA LEU A 180 7.10 -12.80 20.85
C LEU A 180 6.97 -14.01 21.78
N LEU A 181 5.78 -14.25 22.33
CA LEU A 181 5.55 -15.33 23.29
C LEU A 181 5.27 -16.66 22.58
N LYS A 182 5.87 -17.75 23.07
CA LYS A 182 5.74 -19.09 22.46
C LYS A 182 4.32 -19.66 22.58
N ASN A 183 3.71 -19.54 23.75
CA ASN A 183 2.43 -20.17 24.09
C ASN A 183 1.31 -19.16 24.39
N ASN A 184 1.50 -17.90 23.99
CA ASN A 184 0.52 -16.84 24.22
C ASN A 184 0.50 -15.88 23.02
N ASN A 185 -0.66 -15.36 22.70
CA ASN A 185 -0.88 -14.43 21.58
C ASN A 185 -0.86 -12.96 22.00
N LEU A 186 -0.57 -12.67 23.28
CA LEU A 186 -0.73 -11.33 23.82
C LEU A 186 0.30 -10.32 23.28
N LEU A 187 1.55 -10.75 23.07
CA LEU A 187 2.65 -9.81 22.82
C LEU A 187 3.28 -10.03 21.44
N HIS A 188 3.27 -8.97 20.63
CA HIS A 188 3.80 -8.97 19.28
C HIS A 188 4.76 -7.80 19.06
N LEU A 189 5.70 -7.95 18.14
CA LEU A 189 6.56 -6.91 17.63
C LEU A 189 6.17 -6.62 16.19
N THR A 190 5.76 -5.37 15.91
CA THR A 190 5.40 -4.90 14.57
C THR A 190 6.48 -3.97 14.05
N TYR A 191 7.02 -4.27 12.88
CA TYR A 191 8.09 -3.52 12.22
C TYR A 191 7.98 -3.61 10.70
N GLY A 192 8.64 -2.72 9.99
CA GLY A 192 8.62 -2.74 8.51
C GLY A 192 9.08 -1.44 7.90
N THR A 193 8.55 -1.12 6.71
CA THR A 193 8.86 0.10 6.00
C THR A 193 7.59 0.74 5.45
N SER A 194 7.51 2.07 5.50
CA SER A 194 6.37 2.82 4.98
C SER A 194 6.80 4.13 4.35
N LEU A 195 6.04 4.56 3.35
CA LEU A 195 6.08 5.92 2.80
C LEU A 195 5.06 6.77 3.56
N LEU A 196 5.52 7.82 4.21
CA LEU A 196 4.71 8.79 4.95
C LEU A 196 4.66 10.11 4.19
N VAL A 197 3.47 10.53 3.80
CA VAL A 197 3.22 11.78 3.07
C VAL A 197 2.42 12.72 3.97
N ASN A 198 3.05 13.78 4.45
CA ASN A 198 2.40 14.81 5.24
C ASN A 198 2.09 16.03 4.37
N THR A 199 0.89 16.57 4.52
CA THR A 199 0.42 17.75 3.79
C THR A 199 -0.08 18.78 4.77
N LEU A 200 0.48 19.99 4.73
CA LEU A 200 0.00 21.17 5.43
C LEU A 200 -0.68 22.10 4.44
N ARG A 201 -1.94 22.45 4.67
CA ARG A 201 -2.66 23.43 3.87
C ARG A 201 -2.68 24.77 4.58
N MET A 202 -2.06 25.77 3.97
CA MET A 202 -1.99 27.09 4.53
C MET A 202 -3.34 27.82 4.52
N LYS A 203 -3.58 28.64 5.53
CA LYS A 203 -4.70 29.59 5.60
C LYS A 203 -4.32 30.91 4.92
N GLY A 204 -5.31 31.59 4.38
CA GLY A 204 -5.11 32.89 3.76
C GLY A 204 -4.19 32.82 2.53
N ASN A 205 -3.58 33.94 2.22
CA ASN A 205 -2.73 34.14 1.07
C ASN A 205 -1.25 33.97 1.43
N THR A 206 -0.89 32.84 2.11
CA THR A 206 0.45 32.65 2.67
C THR A 206 1.17 31.47 2.06
N TYR A 207 2.52 31.50 2.11
CA TYR A 207 3.39 30.43 1.65
C TYR A 207 4.71 30.43 2.43
N TYR A 208 5.50 29.35 2.32
CA TYR A 208 6.83 29.26 2.91
C TYR A 208 7.88 29.90 2.00
N VAL A 209 8.76 30.70 2.60
CA VAL A 209 9.93 31.30 1.97
C VAL A 209 11.16 30.95 2.79
N ILE A 210 12.26 30.64 2.10
CA ILE A 210 13.56 30.46 2.73
C ILE A 210 14.26 31.84 2.73
N ASP A 211 14.62 32.30 3.90
CA ASP A 211 15.33 33.54 4.15
C ASP A 211 16.45 33.26 5.17
N ASP A 212 17.70 33.40 4.78
CA ASP A 212 18.90 33.16 5.60
C ASP A 212 18.87 31.84 6.40
N ASN A 213 18.61 30.71 5.74
CA ASN A 213 18.45 29.38 6.36
C ASN A 213 17.26 29.23 7.33
N ILE A 214 16.39 30.20 7.42
CA ILE A 214 15.15 30.15 8.20
C ILE A 214 13.97 30.04 7.24
N THR A 215 13.03 29.16 7.53
CA THR A 215 11.80 29.00 6.73
C THR A 215 10.67 29.80 7.38
N LYS A 216 10.28 30.91 6.73
CA LYS A 216 9.27 31.83 7.22
C LYS A 216 7.97 31.70 6.45
N ILE A 217 6.84 32.01 7.10
CA ILE A 217 5.54 32.17 6.44
C ILE A 217 5.40 33.63 6.02
N MET A 218 5.20 33.87 4.72
CA MET A 218 5.01 35.20 4.16
C MET A 218 3.75 35.27 3.30
N PRO A 219 3.15 36.47 3.13
CA PRO A 219 2.05 36.66 2.19
C PRO A 219 2.55 36.48 0.74
N TYR A 220 1.76 35.76 -0.07
CA TYR A 220 2.05 35.60 -1.50
C TYR A 220 1.64 36.84 -2.28
N PRO A 221 2.41 37.31 -3.28
CA PRO A 221 2.12 38.57 -4.00
C PRO A 221 0.81 38.61 -4.76
N LYS A 222 0.26 37.42 -5.11
CA LYS A 222 -1.02 37.27 -5.85
C LYS A 222 -2.04 36.56 -5.00
N GLU A 223 -3.33 36.70 -5.31
CA GLU A 223 -4.38 36.01 -4.57
C GLU A 223 -4.33 34.50 -4.83
N VAL A 224 -4.16 33.70 -3.77
CA VAL A 224 -3.91 32.27 -3.84
C VAL A 224 -5.20 31.49 -3.62
N THR A 225 -5.58 30.68 -4.58
CA THR A 225 -6.69 29.73 -4.45
C THR A 225 -6.29 28.50 -3.60
N LEU A 226 -5.01 28.10 -3.65
CA LEU A 226 -4.51 26.96 -2.90
C LEU A 226 -3.02 27.09 -2.62
N SER A 227 -2.65 27.01 -1.33
CA SER A 227 -1.26 26.84 -0.89
C SER A 227 -1.14 25.57 -0.05
N LYS A 228 -0.25 24.65 -0.47
CA LYS A 228 0.03 23.38 0.21
C LYS A 228 1.53 23.12 0.30
N PHE A 229 1.95 22.76 1.48
CA PHE A 229 3.30 22.24 1.72
C PHE A 229 3.24 20.75 1.97
N LYS A 230 4.10 19.97 1.32
CA LYS A 230 4.13 18.50 1.44
C LYS A 230 5.54 18.02 1.73
N THR A 231 5.64 17.09 2.67
CA THR A 231 6.85 16.33 2.95
C THR A 231 6.60 14.84 2.75
N HIS A 232 7.56 14.15 2.16
CA HIS A 232 7.54 12.71 1.93
C HIS A 232 8.71 12.11 2.68
N TYR A 233 8.44 11.15 3.56
CA TYR A 233 9.45 10.44 4.33
C TYR A 233 9.35 8.94 4.08
N MET A 234 10.50 8.28 3.98
CA MET A 234 10.55 6.84 4.21
C MET A 234 10.75 6.59 5.69
N ILE A 235 9.86 5.83 6.30
CA ILE A 235 9.91 5.55 7.73
C ILE A 235 10.04 4.05 7.99
N VAL A 236 10.70 3.73 9.10
CA VAL A 236 10.78 2.39 9.69
C VAL A 236 10.08 2.46 11.05
N PRO A 237 8.82 2.02 11.15
CA PRO A 237 8.12 1.90 12.42
C PRO A 237 8.60 0.67 13.19
N LEU A 238 8.57 0.78 14.52
CA LEU A 238 8.81 -0.32 15.46
C LEU A 238 7.85 -0.17 16.63
N ASN A 239 6.88 -1.08 16.74
CA ASN A 239 5.85 -1.03 17.78
C ASN A 239 5.78 -2.34 18.55
N LEU A 240 5.59 -2.24 19.83
CA LEU A 240 5.16 -3.34 20.68
C LEU A 240 3.62 -3.34 20.69
N GLU A 241 3.02 -4.48 20.30
CA GLU A 241 1.58 -4.61 20.14
C GLU A 241 1.04 -5.68 21.08
N PHE A 242 -0.08 -5.39 21.72
CA PHE A 242 -0.83 -6.30 22.56
C PHE A 242 -2.08 -6.74 21.79
N ASP A 243 -2.13 -8.02 21.42
CA ASP A 243 -3.23 -8.64 20.70
C ASP A 243 -4.03 -9.57 21.62
N PHE A 244 -5.31 -9.29 21.80
CA PHE A 244 -6.22 -10.07 22.65
C PHE A 244 -6.93 -11.20 21.88
N THR A 245 -6.46 -11.54 20.71
CA THR A 245 -6.98 -12.66 19.92
C THR A 245 -6.72 -13.98 20.64
N LYS A 246 -7.79 -14.73 20.87
CA LYS A 246 -7.71 -16.02 21.57
C LYS A 246 -7.07 -17.09 20.68
N PRO A 247 -6.23 -17.96 21.25
CA PRO A 247 -5.74 -19.14 20.56
C PRO A 247 -6.93 -20.05 20.17
N VAL A 248 -6.79 -20.77 19.06
CA VAL A 248 -7.80 -21.70 18.55
C VAL A 248 -7.19 -23.10 18.49
N GLU A 249 -7.84 -24.06 19.13
CA GLU A 249 -7.46 -25.47 19.04
C GLU A 249 -8.14 -26.14 17.84
N LYS A 250 -7.33 -26.74 16.95
CA LYS A 250 -7.81 -27.55 15.82
C LYS A 250 -6.99 -28.83 15.73
N LYS A 251 -7.65 -30.00 15.71
CA LYS A 251 -6.99 -31.30 15.56
C LYS A 251 -5.85 -31.53 16.56
N GLY A 252 -6.02 -31.17 17.85
CA GLY A 252 -5.00 -31.34 18.89
C GLY A 252 -3.78 -30.41 18.78
N LYS A 253 -3.83 -29.39 17.92
CA LYS A 253 -2.80 -28.35 17.78
C LYS A 253 -3.38 -26.98 18.09
N THR A 254 -2.64 -26.19 18.85
CA THR A 254 -3.00 -24.80 19.17
C THR A 254 -2.48 -23.86 18.08
N TYR A 255 -3.40 -23.10 17.46
CA TYR A 255 -3.11 -22.05 16.49
C TYR A 255 -3.27 -20.69 17.15
N TYR A 256 -2.43 -19.76 16.73
CA TYR A 256 -2.40 -18.40 17.25
C TYR A 256 -2.70 -17.43 16.09
N PRO A 257 -4.02 -17.22 15.76
CA PRO A 257 -4.39 -16.25 14.73
C PRO A 257 -4.00 -14.84 15.18
N PHE A 258 -3.69 -13.97 14.24
CA PHE A 258 -3.32 -12.58 14.49
C PHE A 258 -4.47 -11.66 14.11
N ALA A 259 -4.68 -10.59 14.91
CA ALA A 259 -5.61 -9.49 14.62
C ALA A 259 -7.08 -9.87 14.43
N GLU A 260 -7.57 -10.89 15.11
CA GLU A 260 -9.00 -11.26 15.08
C GLU A 260 -9.82 -10.60 16.20
N SER A 261 -9.18 -9.85 17.10
CA SER A 261 -9.81 -9.22 18.26
C SER A 261 -9.35 -7.77 18.45
N PHE A 262 -9.63 -7.24 19.63
CA PHE A 262 -9.11 -5.96 20.08
C PHE A 262 -7.59 -6.00 20.24
N ARG A 263 -6.93 -4.91 19.87
CA ARG A 263 -5.48 -4.77 20.00
C ARG A 263 -5.08 -3.32 20.18
N PHE A 264 -3.98 -3.10 20.85
CA PHE A 264 -3.33 -1.81 20.93
C PHE A 264 -1.82 -1.96 20.84
N GLY A 265 -1.15 -0.96 20.31
CA GLY A 265 0.29 -0.92 20.19
C GLY A 265 0.86 0.44 20.49
N VAL A 266 2.07 0.42 21.03
CA VAL A 266 2.87 1.62 21.29
C VAL A 266 4.29 1.39 20.80
N GLY A 267 4.92 2.46 20.33
CA GLY A 267 6.27 2.37 19.83
C GLY A 267 6.79 3.68 19.26
N GLY A 268 7.69 3.56 18.32
CA GLY A 268 8.29 4.70 17.65
C GLY A 268 8.54 4.44 16.19
N TYR A 269 9.11 5.42 15.55
CA TYR A 269 9.58 5.33 14.17
C TYR A 269 10.77 6.25 13.97
N ILE A 270 11.59 5.87 13.01
CA ILE A 270 12.66 6.69 12.44
C ILE A 270 12.42 6.81 10.95
N GLY A 271 12.78 7.92 10.34
CA GLY A 271 12.60 8.12 8.92
C GLY A 271 13.52 9.15 8.32
N VAL A 272 13.71 9.04 7.01
CA VAL A 272 14.51 9.96 6.21
C VAL A 272 13.64 10.71 5.22
N LEU A 273 13.93 11.98 5.01
CA LEU A 273 13.23 12.83 4.05
C LEU A 273 13.58 12.36 2.63
N TRP A 274 12.57 12.04 1.86
CA TRP A 274 12.72 11.77 0.43
C TRP A 274 12.60 13.05 -0.37
N THR A 275 11.54 13.86 -0.11
CA THR A 275 11.35 15.13 -0.82
C THR A 275 10.42 16.06 -0.05
N ALA A 276 10.67 17.36 -0.17
CA ALA A 276 9.73 18.39 0.26
C ALA A 276 9.32 19.25 -0.94
N LYS A 277 8.05 19.65 -0.99
CA LYS A 277 7.51 20.48 -2.06
C LYS A 277 6.42 21.41 -1.61
N GLN A 278 6.40 22.59 -2.20
CA GLN A 278 5.35 23.56 -2.05
C GLN A 278 4.57 23.70 -3.35
N LYS A 279 3.25 23.70 -3.27
CA LYS A 279 2.35 23.88 -4.40
C LYS A 279 1.44 25.05 -4.15
N ILE A 280 1.47 26.03 -5.03
CA ILE A 280 0.63 27.22 -5.02
C ILE A 280 -0.22 27.22 -6.29
N LYS A 281 -1.50 27.58 -6.14
CA LYS A 281 -2.41 27.83 -7.28
C LYS A 281 -3.01 29.20 -7.12
N TYR A 282 -3.00 29.98 -8.17
CA TYR A 282 -3.62 31.30 -8.25
C TYR A 282 -4.24 31.53 -9.62
N ASN A 283 -5.08 32.56 -9.72
CA ASN A 283 -5.63 32.98 -11.02
C ASN A 283 -4.86 34.19 -11.53
N GLU A 284 -4.50 34.17 -12.79
CA GLU A 284 -3.83 35.26 -13.49
C GLU A 284 -4.42 35.46 -14.87
N GLN A 285 -4.86 36.64 -15.19
CA GLN A 285 -5.44 37.02 -16.48
C GLN A 285 -6.53 36.05 -16.97
N GLY A 286 -7.40 35.56 -16.05
CA GLY A 286 -8.47 34.60 -16.35
C GLY A 286 -8.02 33.14 -16.49
N GLY A 287 -6.71 32.84 -16.38
CA GLY A 287 -6.14 31.52 -16.41
C GLY A 287 -5.77 30.98 -15.01
N LYS A 288 -5.87 29.66 -14.80
CA LYS A 288 -5.40 28.99 -13.57
C LYS A 288 -3.91 28.67 -13.70
N VAL A 289 -3.08 29.30 -12.88
CA VAL A 289 -1.64 29.05 -12.79
C VAL A 289 -1.36 28.11 -11.60
N LYS A 290 -0.38 27.23 -11.79
CA LYS A 290 0.05 26.26 -10.80
C LYS A 290 1.58 26.29 -10.69
N ASP A 291 2.08 26.81 -9.58
CA ASP A 291 3.50 26.79 -9.24
C ASP A 291 3.82 25.62 -8.31
N VAL A 292 4.87 24.89 -8.63
CA VAL A 292 5.36 23.79 -7.78
C VAL A 292 6.85 23.97 -7.59
N ALA A 293 7.26 24.24 -6.37
CA ALA A 293 8.66 24.33 -5.98
C ALA A 293 9.08 23.05 -5.24
N PHE A 294 10.11 22.39 -5.76
CA PHE A 294 10.80 21.28 -5.09
C PHE A 294 12.08 21.84 -4.51
N LYS A 295 12.13 21.99 -3.20
CA LYS A 295 13.30 22.48 -2.44
C LYS A 295 13.32 21.79 -1.10
N ASN A 296 14.44 21.77 -0.40
CA ASN A 296 14.52 21.22 0.95
C ASN A 296 13.70 22.03 1.97
N PHE A 297 13.51 23.34 1.79
CA PHE A 297 12.82 24.27 2.72
C PHE A 297 13.35 24.17 4.16
N ASN A 298 14.64 23.82 4.34
CA ASN A 298 15.27 23.59 5.65
C ASN A 298 14.53 22.57 6.53
N VAL A 299 13.79 21.66 5.92
CA VAL A 299 13.11 20.56 6.60
C VAL A 299 14.14 19.60 7.19
N ASN A 300 13.88 19.09 8.37
CA ASN A 300 14.69 18.04 8.97
C ASN A 300 14.70 16.80 8.10
N GLU A 301 15.90 16.37 7.69
CA GLU A 301 16.08 15.19 6.84
C GLU A 301 15.86 13.90 7.60
N LEU A 302 16.26 13.87 8.86
CA LEU A 302 16.03 12.75 9.77
C LEU A 302 14.87 13.10 10.71
N ILE A 303 13.88 12.23 10.74
CA ILE A 303 12.78 12.33 11.71
C ILE A 303 12.76 11.09 12.59
N TYR A 304 12.37 11.27 13.82
CA TYR A 304 11.99 10.19 14.73
C TYR A 304 10.85 10.66 15.62
N GLY A 305 10.09 9.72 16.12
CA GLY A 305 8.91 10.05 16.91
C GLY A 305 8.31 8.84 17.59
N VAL A 306 7.24 9.10 18.31
CA VAL A 306 6.44 8.09 18.98
C VAL A 306 5.13 7.86 18.24
N SER A 307 4.63 6.63 18.33
CA SER A 307 3.37 6.23 17.74
C SER A 307 2.58 5.35 18.71
N ALA A 308 1.27 5.48 18.65
CA ALA A 308 0.35 4.58 19.34
C ALA A 308 -0.82 4.27 18.42
N HIS A 309 -1.37 3.07 18.55
CA HIS A 309 -2.58 2.67 17.83
C HIS A 309 -3.45 1.75 18.69
N ILE A 310 -4.75 1.79 18.45
CA ILE A 310 -5.74 1.01 19.16
C ILE A 310 -6.89 0.69 18.22
N GLY A 311 -7.41 -0.53 18.26
CA GLY A 311 -8.54 -0.87 17.41
C GLY A 311 -8.98 -2.32 17.48
N TYR A 312 -9.77 -2.69 16.48
CA TYR A 312 -10.37 -4.00 16.37
C TYR A 312 -10.13 -4.56 14.96
N LYS A 313 -9.59 -5.77 14.88
CA LYS A 313 -9.25 -6.43 13.61
C LYS A 313 -8.39 -5.53 12.71
N SER A 314 -8.81 -5.32 11.48
CA SER A 314 -8.11 -4.56 10.45
C SER A 314 -8.20 -3.03 10.61
N CYS A 315 -9.03 -2.51 11.52
CA CYS A 315 -9.29 -1.08 11.65
C CYS A 315 -8.79 -0.55 12.98
N LEU A 316 -7.86 0.41 12.93
CA LEU A 316 -7.25 1.00 14.11
C LEU A 316 -7.30 2.52 14.04
N LEU A 317 -7.48 3.16 15.19
CA LEU A 317 -7.15 4.56 15.40
C LEU A 317 -5.66 4.65 15.69
N TYR A 318 -4.98 5.63 15.10
CA TYR A 318 -3.57 5.87 15.37
C TYR A 318 -3.29 7.31 15.75
N ALA A 319 -2.25 7.51 16.51
CA ALA A 319 -1.65 8.81 16.81
C ALA A 319 -0.14 8.74 16.61
N ARG A 320 0.45 9.79 16.06
CA ARG A 320 1.90 9.98 15.91
C ARG A 320 2.30 11.37 16.36
N TYR A 321 3.50 11.43 16.92
CA TYR A 321 4.12 12.68 17.33
C TYR A 321 5.60 12.65 17.01
N ASN A 322 6.09 13.60 16.22
CA ASN A 322 7.51 13.77 15.94
C ASN A 322 8.20 14.40 17.16
N LEU A 323 9.33 13.84 17.56
CA LEU A 323 10.20 14.41 18.60
C LEU A 323 11.23 15.40 18.02
N VAL A 324 11.28 15.50 16.68
CA VAL A 324 12.10 16.43 15.93
C VAL A 324 11.20 17.51 15.32
N PRO A 325 11.57 18.79 15.38
CA PRO A 325 10.79 19.86 14.74
C PRO A 325 10.81 19.71 13.22
N LEU A 326 9.83 20.30 12.55
CA LEU A 326 9.71 20.23 11.09
C LEU A 326 10.92 20.87 10.37
N PHE A 327 11.37 22.02 10.86
CA PHE A 327 12.47 22.81 10.28
C PHE A 327 13.71 22.79 11.17
N LYS A 328 14.91 22.78 10.55
CA LYS A 328 16.21 22.65 11.24
C LYS A 328 16.58 23.90 12.08
N SER A 329 16.34 25.09 11.54
CA SER A 329 16.96 26.32 12.07
C SER A 329 15.93 27.40 12.41
N ASN A 330 14.66 27.05 12.50
CA ASN A 330 13.65 28.03 12.84
C ASN A 330 13.74 28.42 14.32
N PRO A 331 13.57 29.71 14.68
CA PRO A 331 13.61 30.18 16.07
C PRO A 331 12.49 29.59 16.93
N ILE A 332 11.40 29.18 16.31
CA ILE A 332 10.26 28.53 16.95
C ILE A 332 10.17 27.09 16.46
N ASN A 333 10.29 26.16 17.39
CA ASN A 333 10.17 24.73 17.09
C ASN A 333 8.72 24.33 16.86
N GLU A 334 8.44 23.75 15.71
CA GLU A 334 7.13 23.25 15.34
C GLU A 334 7.20 21.72 15.17
N TYR A 335 6.50 20.99 16.03
CA TYR A 335 6.53 19.54 16.07
C TYR A 335 5.34 18.94 15.32
N PRO A 336 5.57 18.18 14.23
CA PRO A 336 4.51 17.50 13.50
C PRO A 336 3.79 16.44 14.35
N TYR A 337 2.47 16.40 14.24
CA TYR A 337 1.65 15.33 14.78
C TYR A 337 0.56 14.92 13.81
N SER A 338 0.07 13.70 13.93
CA SER A 338 -1.06 13.20 13.15
C SER A 338 -1.92 12.24 13.97
N ILE A 339 -3.22 12.29 13.70
CA ILE A 339 -4.22 11.39 14.30
C ILE A 339 -5.16 10.96 13.19
N GLY A 340 -5.50 9.67 13.11
CA GLY A 340 -6.36 9.18 12.05
C GLY A 340 -6.70 7.71 12.17
N ILE A 341 -7.12 7.14 11.04
CA ILE A 341 -7.50 5.74 10.91
C ILE A 341 -6.40 5.00 10.14
N ARG A 342 -6.11 3.79 10.58
CA ARG A 342 -5.16 2.87 9.97
C ARG A 342 -5.86 1.58 9.62
N PHE A 343 -5.63 1.10 8.42
CA PHE A 343 -6.13 -0.17 7.91
C PHE A 343 -4.95 -1.11 7.65
N GLU A 344 -5.07 -2.32 8.14
CA GLU A 344 -4.12 -3.41 7.94
C GLU A 344 -4.84 -4.57 7.27
N VAL A 345 -4.28 -5.09 6.18
CA VAL A 345 -4.92 -6.12 5.36
C VAL A 345 -4.16 -7.43 5.53
N PHE A 346 -4.77 -8.40 6.21
CA PHE A 346 -4.21 -9.73 6.52
C PHE A 346 -4.68 -10.80 5.54
#